data_1f118e3d5dcf2d18623e207964202e63
#
_entry.id   1f118e3d5dcf2d18623e207964202e63
#
_cell.length_a   1.000
_cell.length_b   1.000
_cell.length_c   1.000
_cell.angle_alpha   90.00
_cell.angle_beta   90.00
_cell.angle_gamma   90.00
#
_symmetry.space_group_name_H-M   'P 1'
#
loop_
_entity.id
_entity.type
_entity.pdbx_description
1 polymer ?
#
loop_
_entity_poly.entity_id
_entity_poly.type
_entity_poly.pdbx_seq_one_letter_code
_entity_poly.pdbx_strand_id
1 'polypeptide(L)'
;MAKPKVCVLGAFVADLTCLTGRMPKWGETILGISFKLGPGGKGSNQAVAAARLNGDVRLITKLGRDAFGEMARNFYLNEGISLDRVYEDPEESSGTATIVVDDRTRENAIVVVQGACGKLTIPEVEAARQEIATSDIFLTQLELPIPPTIRGIEIAHEAGVPVILNPAPALPLPVEVLQKVDYLTPNESEGLALIGSKSLDEFEDIEKLADRLLALGVPNVVLTLGEKGAFVKNQSVCRHIPAFQCGKVVETTGAGDAFAGGLAVALAEKKPLEAATLYGCAVAGLSVTRPGTAPSMPSREEVDKLVAR
;
A
#
# COMPACT_ATOMS: atom_id res chain seq x y z
N MET A 1 22.70 -6.95 12.12
CA MET A 1 21.45 -7.74 12.19
C MET A 1 21.08 -8.19 10.78
N ALA A 2 20.41 -9.32 10.62
CA ALA A 2 19.85 -9.72 9.32
C ALA A 2 18.80 -8.70 8.87
N LYS A 3 18.63 -8.55 7.55
CA LYS A 3 17.58 -7.68 7.01
C LYS A 3 16.20 -8.27 7.32
N PRO A 4 15.19 -7.47 7.70
CA PRO A 4 13.82 -7.96 7.87
C PRO A 4 13.24 -8.44 6.54
N LYS A 5 12.68 -9.65 6.52
CA LYS A 5 12.10 -10.26 5.33
C LYS A 5 10.64 -9.84 5.19
N VAL A 6 10.34 -9.07 4.16
CA VAL A 6 8.99 -8.57 3.88
C VAL A 6 8.48 -9.21 2.59
N CYS A 7 7.42 -10.01 2.67
CA CYS A 7 6.75 -10.53 1.49
C CYS A 7 5.55 -9.66 1.17
N VAL A 8 5.49 -9.12 -0.05
CA VAL A 8 4.40 -8.27 -0.53
C VAL A 8 3.67 -8.98 -1.65
N LEU A 9 2.38 -9.21 -1.49
CA LEU A 9 1.49 -9.65 -2.56
C LEU A 9 0.66 -8.45 -3.01
N GLY A 10 0.88 -7.94 -4.22
CA GLY A 10 0.20 -6.73 -4.63
C GLY A 10 0.38 -6.32 -6.08
N ALA A 11 -0.39 -5.34 -6.51
CA ALA A 11 -0.44 -4.89 -7.88
C ALA A 11 0.67 -3.90 -8.22
N PHE A 12 1.03 -3.92 -9.50
CA PHE A 12 1.71 -2.84 -10.22
C PHE A 12 0.73 -2.19 -11.19
N VAL A 13 0.77 -0.88 -11.28
CA VAL A 13 0.19 -0.10 -12.38
C VAL A 13 1.17 0.97 -12.83
N ALA A 14 1.23 1.23 -14.14
CA ALA A 14 1.95 2.38 -14.67
C ALA A 14 1.10 3.63 -14.49
N ASP A 15 1.59 4.62 -13.75
CA ASP A 15 0.92 5.90 -13.51
C ASP A 15 1.17 6.84 -14.69
N LEU A 16 0.12 7.10 -15.50
CA LEU A 16 0.14 8.02 -16.65
C LEU A 16 -0.55 9.32 -16.24
N THR A 17 0.23 10.27 -15.72
CA THR A 17 -0.29 11.52 -15.17
C THR A 17 -0.20 12.66 -16.17
N CYS A 18 -1.35 13.20 -16.58
CA CYS A 18 -1.47 14.40 -17.40
C CYS A 18 -1.89 15.59 -16.53
N LEU A 19 -1.09 16.66 -16.49
CA LEU A 19 -1.47 17.93 -15.92
C LEU A 19 -2.15 18.79 -16.99
N THR A 20 -3.32 19.35 -16.68
CA THR A 20 -4.13 20.13 -17.60
C THR A 20 -4.58 21.43 -16.95
N GLY A 21 -4.94 22.45 -17.75
CA GLY A 21 -5.49 23.71 -17.22
C GLY A 21 -6.94 23.60 -16.73
N ARG A 22 -7.63 22.51 -17.07
CA ARG A 22 -8.99 22.16 -16.63
C ARG A 22 -9.32 20.73 -17.06
N MET A 23 -10.35 20.14 -16.50
CA MET A 23 -10.88 18.87 -16.98
C MET A 23 -11.52 19.00 -18.36
N PRO A 24 -11.31 18.03 -19.31
CA PRO A 24 -11.99 18.00 -20.58
C PRO A 24 -13.48 17.66 -20.39
N LYS A 25 -14.34 18.19 -21.25
CA LYS A 25 -15.75 17.75 -21.37
C LYS A 25 -15.84 16.53 -22.28
N TRP A 26 -16.96 15.83 -22.22
CA TRP A 26 -17.22 14.70 -23.13
C TRP A 26 -17.11 15.14 -24.59
N GLY A 27 -16.33 14.40 -25.38
CA GLY A 27 -16.07 14.69 -26.80
C GLY A 27 -15.07 15.82 -27.05
N GLU A 28 -14.47 16.40 -26.02
CA GLU A 28 -13.53 17.52 -26.16
C GLU A 28 -12.07 17.03 -26.18
N THR A 29 -11.26 17.67 -27.03
CA THR A 29 -9.79 17.55 -27.01
C THR A 29 -9.20 18.83 -26.44
N ILE A 30 -8.36 18.69 -25.41
CA ILE A 30 -7.63 19.81 -24.82
C ILE A 30 -6.11 19.56 -24.87
N LEU A 31 -5.32 20.61 -24.83
CA LEU A 31 -3.87 20.49 -24.69
C LEU A 31 -3.50 20.35 -23.22
N GLY A 32 -2.68 19.34 -22.91
CA GLY A 32 -2.06 19.16 -21.59
C GLY A 32 -0.91 20.15 -21.37
N ILE A 33 -0.57 20.39 -20.10
CA ILE A 33 0.56 21.22 -19.66
C ILE A 33 1.81 20.38 -19.57
N SER A 34 1.70 19.17 -18.98
CA SER A 34 2.81 18.21 -18.84
C SER A 34 2.29 16.80 -18.73
N PHE A 35 3.20 15.85 -18.99
CA PHE A 35 2.96 14.42 -18.84
C PHE A 35 4.05 13.80 -17.97
N LYS A 36 3.69 12.90 -17.08
CA LYS A 36 4.61 12.07 -16.31
C LYS A 36 4.19 10.61 -16.43
N LEU A 37 5.18 9.74 -16.65
CA LEU A 37 5.03 8.30 -16.55
C LEU A 37 5.88 7.83 -15.36
N GLY A 38 5.31 7.01 -14.49
CA GLY A 38 6.01 6.47 -13.33
C GLY A 38 5.50 5.10 -12.90
N PRO A 39 6.28 4.38 -12.09
CA PRO A 39 5.80 3.18 -11.43
C PRO A 39 4.83 3.55 -10.32
N GLY A 40 3.71 2.82 -10.26
CA GLY A 40 2.66 2.94 -9.26
C GLY A 40 2.07 1.58 -8.93
N GLY A 41 0.87 1.58 -8.34
CA GLY A 41 0.23 0.41 -7.75
C GLY A 41 0.62 0.23 -6.29
N LYS A 42 -0.38 -0.01 -5.44
CA LYS A 42 -0.18 -0.07 -3.98
C LYS A 42 0.87 -1.09 -3.58
N GLY A 43 0.77 -2.32 -4.14
CA GLY A 43 1.74 -3.37 -3.85
C GLY A 43 3.16 -3.01 -4.24
N SER A 44 3.34 -2.43 -5.44
CA SER A 44 4.63 -1.93 -5.91
C SER A 44 5.17 -0.82 -5.01
N ASN A 45 4.35 0.18 -4.67
CA ASN A 45 4.73 1.30 -3.82
C ASN A 45 5.17 0.82 -2.42
N GLN A 46 4.40 -0.09 -1.81
CA GLN A 46 4.68 -0.64 -0.48
C GLN A 46 5.95 -1.51 -0.49
N ALA A 47 6.18 -2.29 -1.55
CA ALA A 47 7.40 -3.06 -1.73
C ALA A 47 8.65 -2.16 -1.84
N VAL A 48 8.56 -1.08 -2.61
CA VAL A 48 9.65 -0.10 -2.76
C VAL A 48 9.91 0.64 -1.45
N ALA A 49 8.85 1.05 -0.73
CA ALA A 49 9.01 1.65 0.59
C ALA A 49 9.76 0.71 1.54
N ALA A 50 9.38 -0.56 1.60
CA ALA A 50 10.05 -1.55 2.43
C ALA A 50 11.52 -1.80 2.01
N ALA A 51 11.81 -1.86 0.70
CA ALA A 51 13.16 -2.06 0.18
C ALA A 51 14.10 -0.90 0.54
N ARG A 52 13.66 0.36 0.37
CA ARG A 52 14.42 1.57 0.72
C ARG A 52 14.66 1.71 2.22
N LEU A 53 13.83 1.05 3.04
CA LEU A 53 13.99 0.93 4.49
C LEU A 53 14.86 -0.28 4.89
N ASN A 54 15.64 -0.82 3.95
CA ASN A 54 16.55 -1.95 4.14
C ASN A 54 15.86 -3.29 4.39
N GLY A 55 14.61 -3.48 3.96
CA GLY A 55 13.93 -4.78 3.92
C GLY A 55 14.51 -5.70 2.85
N ASP A 56 14.56 -7.02 3.13
CA ASP A 56 14.71 -8.07 2.13
C ASP A 56 13.32 -8.37 1.56
N VAL A 57 12.99 -7.73 0.41
CA VAL A 57 11.63 -7.73 -0.14
C VAL A 57 11.45 -8.84 -1.17
N ARG A 58 10.38 -9.61 -1.01
CA ARG A 58 9.84 -10.55 -2.00
C ARG A 58 8.51 -10.02 -2.50
N LEU A 59 8.48 -9.61 -3.77
CA LEU A 59 7.26 -9.09 -4.40
C LEU A 59 6.61 -10.18 -5.25
N ILE A 60 5.34 -10.46 -4.97
CA ILE A 60 4.48 -11.36 -5.76
C ILE A 60 3.52 -10.47 -6.53
N THR A 61 3.68 -10.42 -7.85
CA THR A 61 2.87 -9.59 -8.75
C THR A 61 2.87 -10.19 -10.17
N LYS A 62 2.09 -9.62 -11.07
CA LYS A 62 2.03 -10.06 -12.47
C LYS A 62 2.06 -8.86 -13.41
N LEU A 63 2.90 -8.92 -14.44
CA LEU A 63 3.12 -7.87 -15.43
C LEU A 63 2.78 -8.37 -16.82
N GLY A 64 2.45 -7.48 -17.74
CA GLY A 64 2.36 -7.78 -19.16
C GLY A 64 3.74 -7.81 -19.83
N ARG A 65 3.82 -8.41 -21.01
CA ARG A 65 5.01 -8.36 -21.88
C ARG A 65 5.01 -7.11 -22.75
N ASP A 66 5.08 -5.95 -22.11
CA ASP A 66 5.03 -4.64 -22.75
C ASP A 66 6.04 -3.65 -22.14
N ALA A 67 6.09 -2.44 -22.68
CA ALA A 67 7.01 -1.40 -22.22
C ALA A 67 6.79 -1.02 -20.74
N PHE A 68 5.59 -1.13 -20.22
CA PHE A 68 5.29 -0.84 -18.81
C PHE A 68 5.76 -1.97 -17.89
N GLY A 69 5.62 -3.23 -18.33
CA GLY A 69 6.18 -4.38 -17.63
C GLY A 69 7.70 -4.35 -17.58
N GLU A 70 8.36 -3.97 -18.69
CA GLU A 70 9.81 -3.78 -18.73
C GLU A 70 10.25 -2.63 -17.81
N MET A 71 9.54 -1.51 -17.82
CA MET A 71 9.77 -0.39 -16.88
C MET A 71 9.69 -0.86 -15.43
N ALA A 72 8.65 -1.64 -15.06
CA ALA A 72 8.48 -2.16 -13.71
C ALA A 72 9.64 -3.08 -13.30
N ARG A 73 10.03 -4.03 -14.16
CA ARG A 73 11.14 -4.96 -13.88
C ARG A 73 12.46 -4.22 -13.67
N ASN A 74 12.79 -3.28 -14.54
CA ASN A 74 13.99 -2.46 -14.42
C ASN A 74 13.97 -1.63 -13.13
N PHE A 75 12.81 -1.08 -12.78
CA PHE A 75 12.64 -0.33 -11.56
C PHE A 75 12.88 -1.20 -10.32
N TYR A 76 12.27 -2.40 -10.25
CA TYR A 76 12.46 -3.32 -9.14
C TYR A 76 13.92 -3.77 -8.97
N LEU A 77 14.61 -4.08 -10.07
CA LEU A 77 16.03 -4.43 -10.04
C LEU A 77 16.88 -3.30 -9.46
N ASN A 78 16.59 -2.04 -9.83
CA ASN A 78 17.28 -0.87 -9.31
C ASN A 78 17.02 -0.63 -7.82
N GLU A 79 15.85 -1.03 -7.33
CA GLU A 79 15.49 -0.97 -5.89
C GLU A 79 15.97 -2.23 -5.11
N GLY A 80 16.62 -3.17 -5.77
CA GLY A 80 17.13 -4.41 -5.15
C GLY A 80 16.03 -5.42 -4.78
N ILE A 81 14.87 -5.31 -5.44
CA ILE A 81 13.74 -6.24 -5.26
C ILE A 81 13.92 -7.42 -6.22
N SER A 82 13.82 -8.67 -5.71
CA SER A 82 13.91 -9.89 -6.53
C SER A 82 12.73 -9.99 -7.50
N LEU A 83 13.02 -10.46 -8.71
CA LEU A 83 12.03 -10.73 -9.75
C LEU A 83 11.51 -12.19 -9.75
N ASP A 84 11.92 -13.04 -8.81
CA ASP A 84 11.63 -14.48 -8.82
C ASP A 84 10.13 -14.79 -8.82
N ARG A 85 9.31 -13.89 -8.26
CA ARG A 85 7.84 -14.02 -8.18
C ARG A 85 7.11 -12.87 -8.90
N VAL A 86 7.80 -12.18 -9.78
CA VAL A 86 7.21 -11.23 -10.73
C VAL A 86 6.83 -12.01 -11.99
N TYR A 87 5.58 -12.48 -12.02
CA TYR A 87 5.05 -13.28 -13.14
C TYR A 87 4.83 -12.43 -14.39
N GLU A 88 4.75 -13.07 -15.54
CA GLU A 88 4.41 -12.43 -16.81
C GLU A 88 3.13 -13.02 -17.40
N ASP A 89 2.28 -12.16 -17.92
CA ASP A 89 1.16 -12.55 -18.76
C ASP A 89 1.53 -12.30 -20.23
N PRO A 90 1.41 -13.30 -21.12
CA PRO A 90 1.78 -13.16 -22.51
C PRO A 90 0.75 -12.41 -23.35
N GLU A 91 -0.50 -12.30 -22.88
CA GLU A 91 -1.65 -11.78 -23.64
C GLU A 91 -2.16 -10.45 -23.09
N GLU A 92 -2.14 -10.28 -21.76
CA GLU A 92 -2.62 -9.07 -21.12
C GLU A 92 -1.52 -8.00 -21.01
N SER A 93 -1.93 -6.74 -21.16
CA SER A 93 -1.05 -5.60 -20.91
C SER A 93 -0.79 -5.43 -19.41
N SER A 94 0.32 -4.79 -19.05
CA SER A 94 0.55 -4.32 -17.69
C SER A 94 -0.55 -3.38 -17.23
N GLY A 95 -0.85 -3.35 -15.93
CA GLY A 95 -1.83 -2.44 -15.36
C GLY A 95 -1.45 -0.97 -15.58
N THR A 96 -2.45 -0.11 -15.77
CA THR A 96 -2.26 1.33 -15.96
C THR A 96 -3.23 2.14 -15.12
N ALA A 97 -2.79 3.31 -14.66
CA ALA A 97 -3.64 4.34 -14.09
C ALA A 97 -3.54 5.62 -14.95
N THR A 98 -4.61 5.94 -15.67
CA THR A 98 -4.70 7.22 -16.37
C THR A 98 -5.18 8.28 -15.39
N ILE A 99 -4.34 9.26 -15.11
CA ILE A 99 -4.56 10.30 -14.10
C ILE A 99 -4.59 11.65 -14.80
N VAL A 100 -5.72 12.35 -14.73
CA VAL A 100 -5.83 13.75 -15.22
C VAL A 100 -5.94 14.66 -14.01
N VAL A 101 -5.05 15.66 -13.93
CA VAL A 101 -4.98 16.60 -12.81
C VAL A 101 -5.26 18.02 -13.33
N ASP A 102 -6.22 18.70 -12.72
CA ASP A 102 -6.46 20.14 -12.95
C ASP A 102 -5.41 20.95 -12.18
N ASP A 103 -4.58 21.73 -12.89
CA ASP A 103 -3.50 22.52 -12.27
C ASP A 103 -4.00 23.61 -11.32
N ARG A 104 -5.21 24.11 -11.53
CA ARG A 104 -5.79 25.21 -10.74
C ARG A 104 -6.45 24.73 -9.47
N THR A 105 -7.28 23.67 -9.55
CA THR A 105 -8.03 23.12 -8.40
C THR A 105 -7.27 22.03 -7.66
N ARG A 106 -6.29 21.41 -8.33
CA ARG A 106 -5.58 20.21 -7.87
C ARG A 106 -6.48 18.97 -7.74
N GLU A 107 -7.72 19.05 -8.20
CA GLU A 107 -8.60 17.89 -8.33
C GLU A 107 -8.10 16.97 -9.43
N ASN A 108 -8.40 15.67 -9.30
CA ASN A 108 -8.02 14.68 -10.28
C ASN A 108 -9.19 13.77 -10.66
N ALA A 109 -9.05 13.14 -11.82
CA ALA A 109 -9.86 12.00 -12.24
C ALA A 109 -8.92 10.86 -12.59
N ILE A 110 -9.23 9.66 -12.09
CA ILE A 110 -8.37 8.49 -12.24
C ILE A 110 -9.18 7.33 -12.81
N VAL A 111 -8.63 6.70 -13.85
CA VAL A 111 -9.15 5.44 -14.42
C VAL A 111 -8.05 4.39 -14.27
N VAL A 112 -8.33 3.33 -13.54
CA VAL A 112 -7.41 2.21 -13.34
C VAL A 112 -7.84 1.02 -14.18
N VAL A 113 -6.89 0.46 -14.93
CA VAL A 113 -7.03 -0.82 -15.62
C VAL A 113 -6.04 -1.80 -14.98
N GLN A 114 -6.55 -2.87 -14.37
CA GLN A 114 -5.69 -3.82 -13.64
C GLN A 114 -4.73 -4.58 -14.56
N GLY A 115 -5.10 -4.82 -15.83
CA GLY A 115 -4.28 -5.56 -16.79
C GLY A 115 -3.85 -6.92 -16.25
N ALA A 116 -2.60 -7.28 -16.49
CA ALA A 116 -2.00 -8.55 -16.06
C ALA A 116 -2.12 -8.81 -14.55
N CYS A 117 -2.08 -7.78 -13.70
CA CYS A 117 -2.31 -7.93 -12.26
C CYS A 117 -3.70 -8.51 -11.97
N GLY A 118 -4.71 -8.15 -12.76
CA GLY A 118 -6.06 -8.70 -12.67
C GLY A 118 -6.18 -10.17 -13.10
N LYS A 119 -5.11 -10.76 -13.64
CA LYS A 119 -5.03 -12.17 -14.05
C LYS A 119 -4.14 -13.01 -13.13
N LEU A 120 -3.68 -12.47 -12.01
CA LEU A 120 -2.94 -13.28 -11.02
C LEU A 120 -3.83 -14.41 -10.50
N THR A 121 -3.28 -15.61 -10.39
CA THR A 121 -3.99 -16.83 -10.08
C THR A 121 -3.60 -17.45 -8.74
N ILE A 122 -4.46 -18.28 -8.16
CA ILE A 122 -4.15 -19.08 -6.96
C ILE A 122 -2.91 -19.96 -7.15
N PRO A 123 -2.72 -20.71 -8.28
CA PRO A 123 -1.50 -21.48 -8.50
C PRO A 123 -0.21 -20.66 -8.49
N GLU A 124 -0.22 -19.42 -8.99
CA GLU A 124 0.95 -18.55 -8.94
C GLU A 124 1.28 -18.11 -7.50
N VAL A 125 0.27 -17.84 -6.67
CA VAL A 125 0.46 -17.54 -5.24
C VAL A 125 0.93 -18.80 -4.48
N GLU A 126 0.40 -19.99 -4.80
CA GLU A 126 0.88 -21.25 -4.24
C GLU A 126 2.34 -21.54 -4.62
N ALA A 127 2.76 -21.20 -5.83
CA ALA A 127 4.17 -21.34 -6.23
C ALA A 127 5.11 -20.40 -5.45
N ALA A 128 4.58 -19.35 -4.81
CA ALA A 128 5.31 -18.44 -3.93
C ALA A 128 5.16 -18.79 -2.43
N ARG A 129 4.60 -19.95 -2.09
CA ARG A 129 4.34 -20.37 -0.70
C ARG A 129 5.58 -20.29 0.19
N GLN A 130 6.74 -20.67 -0.31
CA GLN A 130 7.96 -20.67 0.48
C GLN A 130 8.40 -19.24 0.82
N GLU A 131 8.31 -18.33 -0.11
CA GLU A 131 8.64 -16.90 0.09
C GLU A 131 7.72 -16.27 1.13
N ILE A 132 6.42 -16.60 1.09
CA ILE A 132 5.45 -16.16 2.09
C ILE A 132 5.78 -16.78 3.45
N ALA A 133 5.92 -18.12 3.52
CA ALA A 133 6.08 -18.86 4.77
C ALA A 133 7.40 -18.61 5.51
N THR A 134 8.42 -18.09 4.83
CA THR A 134 9.75 -17.79 5.43
C THR A 134 9.99 -16.29 5.64
N SER A 135 8.99 -15.45 5.41
CA SER A 135 9.06 -14.02 5.68
C SER A 135 8.82 -13.70 7.16
N ASP A 136 9.29 -12.54 7.61
CA ASP A 136 9.03 -12.03 8.96
C ASP A 136 7.67 -11.34 9.05
N ILE A 137 7.14 -10.90 7.88
CA ILE A 137 5.83 -10.27 7.73
C ILE A 137 5.31 -10.42 6.30
N PHE A 138 4.00 -10.57 6.17
CA PHE A 138 3.28 -10.61 4.90
C PHE A 138 2.38 -9.38 4.77
N LEU A 139 2.46 -8.66 3.65
CA LEU A 139 1.73 -7.41 3.39
C LEU A 139 0.93 -7.54 2.09
N THR A 140 -0.37 -7.22 2.15
CA THR A 140 -1.24 -7.25 0.96
C THR A 140 -2.29 -6.14 0.98
N GLN A 141 -2.88 -5.88 -0.19
CA GLN A 141 -3.92 -4.89 -0.44
C GLN A 141 -5.05 -5.55 -1.25
N LEU A 142 -6.01 -4.76 -1.75
CA LEU A 142 -7.17 -5.29 -2.48
C LEU A 142 -7.21 -4.83 -3.96
N GLU A 143 -6.05 -4.52 -4.55
CA GLU A 143 -5.95 -4.21 -5.98
C GLU A 143 -5.80 -5.45 -6.87
N LEU A 144 -5.46 -6.60 -6.29
CA LEU A 144 -5.42 -7.90 -6.98
C LEU A 144 -6.78 -8.61 -6.91
N PRO A 145 -7.01 -9.66 -7.72
CA PRO A 145 -8.19 -10.50 -7.58
C PRO A 145 -8.30 -11.05 -6.15
N ILE A 146 -9.51 -11.06 -5.62
CA ILE A 146 -9.78 -11.47 -4.22
C ILE A 146 -9.37 -12.92 -3.93
N PRO A 147 -9.66 -13.94 -4.80
CA PRO A 147 -9.32 -15.31 -4.48
C PRO A 147 -7.82 -15.57 -4.26
N PRO A 148 -6.87 -15.13 -5.15
CA PRO A 148 -5.45 -15.28 -4.89
C PRO A 148 -4.96 -14.42 -3.70
N THR A 149 -5.56 -13.25 -3.45
CA THR A 149 -5.24 -12.43 -2.27
C THR A 149 -5.59 -13.16 -0.98
N ILE A 150 -6.78 -13.74 -0.89
CA ILE A 150 -7.19 -14.60 0.24
C ILE A 150 -6.21 -15.76 0.42
N ARG A 151 -5.83 -16.41 -0.69
CA ARG A 151 -4.89 -17.56 -0.60
C ARG A 151 -3.53 -17.13 -0.03
N GLY A 152 -3.02 -15.96 -0.39
CA GLY A 152 -1.80 -15.41 0.21
C GLY A 152 -1.91 -15.20 1.72
N ILE A 153 -3.02 -14.61 2.18
CA ILE A 153 -3.34 -14.44 3.61
C ILE A 153 -3.38 -15.78 4.32
N GLU A 154 -4.03 -16.79 3.73
CA GLU A 154 -4.12 -18.13 4.31
C GLU A 154 -2.75 -18.79 4.46
N ILE A 155 -1.91 -18.72 3.42
CA ILE A 155 -0.56 -19.28 3.46
C ILE A 155 0.28 -18.64 4.58
N ALA A 156 0.22 -17.31 4.71
CA ALA A 156 0.94 -16.60 5.76
C ALA A 156 0.44 -17.00 7.14
N HIS A 157 -0.88 -17.04 7.35
CA HIS A 157 -1.50 -17.46 8.61
C HIS A 157 -1.18 -18.91 8.97
N GLU A 158 -1.27 -19.88 8.01
CA GLU A 158 -0.92 -21.28 8.17
C GLU A 158 0.55 -21.46 8.61
N ALA A 159 1.44 -20.56 8.15
CA ALA A 159 2.86 -20.57 8.47
C ALA A 159 3.22 -19.80 9.76
N GLY A 160 2.25 -19.14 10.41
CA GLY A 160 2.49 -18.29 11.58
C GLY A 160 3.22 -16.98 11.25
N VAL A 161 3.16 -16.53 9.98
CA VAL A 161 3.71 -15.24 9.53
C VAL A 161 2.68 -14.17 9.75
N PRO A 162 2.98 -13.07 10.47
CA PRO A 162 2.02 -12.00 10.71
C PRO A 162 1.58 -11.34 9.41
N VAL A 163 0.27 -11.08 9.30
CA VAL A 163 -0.38 -10.52 8.10
C VAL A 163 -0.75 -9.06 8.34
N ILE A 164 -0.29 -8.17 7.47
CA ILE A 164 -0.82 -6.81 7.33
C ILE A 164 -1.75 -6.78 6.13
N LEU A 165 -2.99 -6.36 6.34
CA LEU A 165 -3.93 -6.03 5.28
C LEU A 165 -4.15 -4.51 5.24
N ASN A 166 -3.75 -3.89 4.13
CA ASN A 166 -4.19 -2.55 3.76
C ASN A 166 -5.44 -2.70 2.87
N PRO A 167 -6.66 -2.47 3.37
CA PRO A 167 -7.89 -2.81 2.66
C PRO A 167 -8.27 -1.77 1.61
N ALA A 168 -7.34 -1.47 0.73
CA ALA A 168 -7.42 -0.45 -0.31
C ALA A 168 -7.32 -1.06 -1.73
N PRO A 169 -8.27 -0.75 -2.64
CA PRO A 169 -9.54 -0.09 -2.39
C PRO A 169 -10.45 -0.93 -1.49
N ALA A 170 -11.36 -0.28 -0.76
CA ALA A 170 -12.26 -0.98 0.14
C ALA A 170 -13.19 -1.93 -0.63
N LEU A 171 -13.02 -3.22 -0.37
CA LEU A 171 -13.83 -4.29 -0.92
C LEU A 171 -14.32 -5.19 0.22
N PRO A 172 -15.52 -5.77 0.11
CA PRO A 172 -16.01 -6.69 1.12
C PRO A 172 -15.15 -7.96 1.15
N LEU A 173 -14.78 -8.37 2.35
CA LEU A 173 -14.09 -9.62 2.62
C LEU A 173 -14.90 -10.47 3.60
N PRO A 174 -14.87 -11.81 3.49
CA PRO A 174 -15.43 -12.69 4.51
C PRO A 174 -14.78 -12.45 5.87
N VAL A 175 -15.57 -12.51 6.95
CA VAL A 175 -15.06 -12.31 8.31
C VAL A 175 -13.99 -13.34 8.65
N GLU A 176 -14.13 -14.56 8.16
CA GLU A 176 -13.18 -15.66 8.35
C GLU A 176 -11.80 -15.35 7.75
N VAL A 177 -11.73 -14.48 6.75
CA VAL A 177 -10.47 -13.98 6.18
C VAL A 177 -9.88 -12.89 7.06
N LEU A 178 -10.72 -11.96 7.55
CA LEU A 178 -10.28 -10.89 8.45
C LEU A 178 -9.73 -11.44 9.77
N GLN A 179 -10.26 -12.56 10.28
CA GLN A 179 -9.74 -13.25 11.46
C GLN A 179 -8.34 -13.87 11.28
N LYS A 180 -7.83 -13.97 10.03
CA LYS A 180 -6.47 -14.41 9.71
C LYS A 180 -5.49 -13.23 9.54
N VAL A 181 -5.97 -11.99 9.69
CA VAL A 181 -5.19 -10.76 9.57
C VAL A 181 -4.76 -10.29 10.96
N ASP A 182 -3.45 -10.05 11.14
CA ASP A 182 -2.91 -9.57 12.42
C ASP A 182 -2.99 -8.04 12.56
N TYR A 183 -2.83 -7.33 11.45
CA TYR A 183 -2.84 -5.85 11.42
C TYR A 183 -3.71 -5.36 10.27
N LEU A 184 -4.79 -4.67 10.58
CA LEU A 184 -5.66 -4.02 9.61
C LEU A 184 -5.33 -2.53 9.54
N THR A 185 -4.98 -2.02 8.34
CA THR A 185 -4.48 -0.65 8.17
C THR A 185 -5.33 0.18 7.19
N PRO A 186 -6.61 0.42 7.49
CA PRO A 186 -7.49 1.24 6.67
C PRO A 186 -7.24 2.74 6.90
N ASN A 187 -7.68 3.56 5.95
CA ASN A 187 -8.03 4.94 6.24
C ASN A 187 -9.49 5.03 6.76
N GLU A 188 -9.96 6.23 7.10
CA GLU A 188 -11.30 6.45 7.65
C GLU A 188 -12.40 5.91 6.70
N SER A 189 -12.33 6.22 5.41
CA SER A 189 -13.33 5.78 4.43
C SER A 189 -13.30 4.27 4.16
N GLU A 190 -12.12 3.66 4.14
CA GLU A 190 -11.94 2.22 4.02
C GLU A 190 -12.47 1.48 5.25
N GLY A 191 -12.18 2.01 6.44
CA GLY A 191 -12.70 1.48 7.70
C GLY A 191 -14.23 1.50 7.76
N LEU A 192 -14.85 2.62 7.37
CA LEU A 192 -16.31 2.73 7.27
C LEU A 192 -16.90 1.73 6.29
N ALA A 193 -16.30 1.59 5.11
CA ALA A 193 -16.77 0.65 4.10
C ALA A 193 -16.72 -0.81 4.58
N LEU A 194 -15.67 -1.20 5.31
CA LEU A 194 -15.53 -2.55 5.86
C LEU A 194 -16.63 -2.91 6.88
N ILE A 195 -17.13 -1.95 7.64
CA ILE A 195 -18.21 -2.16 8.60
C ILE A 195 -19.61 -1.86 8.03
N GLY A 196 -19.68 -1.53 6.72
CA GLY A 196 -20.95 -1.23 6.03
C GLY A 196 -21.57 0.11 6.41
N SER A 197 -20.80 1.04 7.00
CA SER A 197 -21.24 2.39 7.31
C SER A 197 -20.86 3.39 6.21
N LYS A 198 -21.58 4.52 6.14
CA LYS A 198 -21.38 5.55 5.09
C LYS A 198 -20.84 6.86 5.64
N SER A 199 -20.89 7.09 6.94
CA SER A 199 -20.48 8.35 7.56
C SER A 199 -19.81 8.14 8.91
N LEU A 200 -18.78 8.94 9.19
CA LEU A 200 -18.19 9.06 10.52
C LEU A 200 -19.14 9.70 11.54
N ASP A 201 -20.16 10.45 11.09
CA ASP A 201 -21.17 11.06 11.97
C ASP A 201 -22.00 10.01 12.73
N GLU A 202 -21.99 8.74 12.27
CA GLU A 202 -22.56 7.60 12.98
C GLU A 202 -21.72 7.19 14.21
N PHE A 203 -20.48 7.70 14.30
CA PHE A 203 -19.53 7.44 15.36
C PHE A 203 -19.18 8.75 16.06
N GLU A 204 -19.21 8.76 17.39
CA GLU A 204 -18.86 9.95 18.18
C GLU A 204 -17.36 10.31 18.04
N ASP A 205 -16.52 9.29 17.74
CA ASP A 205 -15.08 9.46 17.55
C ASP A 205 -14.44 8.29 16.76
N ILE A 206 -13.16 8.48 16.40
CA ILE A 206 -12.37 7.48 15.67
C ILE A 206 -12.15 6.20 16.48
N GLU A 207 -12.19 6.29 17.79
CA GLU A 207 -12.03 5.13 18.69
C GLU A 207 -13.17 4.13 18.50
N LYS A 208 -14.42 4.59 18.39
CA LYS A 208 -15.58 3.73 18.12
C LYS A 208 -15.50 3.04 16.76
N LEU A 209 -14.98 3.72 15.73
CA LEU A 209 -14.71 3.06 14.46
C LEU A 209 -13.66 1.94 14.64
N ALA A 210 -12.59 2.20 15.38
CA ALA A 210 -11.57 1.17 15.67
C ALA A 210 -12.17 -0.02 16.44
N ASP A 211 -13.08 0.21 17.41
CA ASP A 211 -13.78 -0.86 18.13
C ASP A 211 -14.62 -1.74 17.21
N ARG A 212 -15.32 -1.13 16.26
CA ARG A 212 -16.12 -1.87 15.27
C ARG A 212 -15.24 -2.72 14.35
N LEU A 213 -14.06 -2.21 13.97
CA LEU A 213 -13.10 -2.97 13.17
C LEU A 213 -12.48 -4.12 13.97
N LEU A 214 -12.13 -3.92 15.25
CA LEU A 214 -11.67 -5.00 16.14
C LEU A 214 -12.75 -6.09 16.32
N ALA A 215 -14.03 -5.70 16.35
CA ALA A 215 -15.14 -6.64 16.44
C ALA A 215 -15.28 -7.56 15.22
N LEU A 216 -14.62 -7.27 14.09
CA LEU A 216 -14.50 -8.18 12.95
C LEU A 216 -13.52 -9.34 13.21
N GLY A 217 -12.84 -9.35 14.35
CA GLY A 217 -11.91 -10.42 14.77
C GLY A 217 -10.45 -10.13 14.46
N VAL A 218 -10.11 -8.93 13.98
CA VAL A 218 -8.71 -8.51 13.78
C VAL A 218 -8.11 -8.06 15.12
N PRO A 219 -6.93 -8.56 15.54
CA PRO A 219 -6.37 -8.21 16.85
C PRO A 219 -5.78 -6.80 16.94
N ASN A 220 -5.33 -6.20 15.83
CA ASN A 220 -4.71 -4.87 15.81
C ASN A 220 -5.28 -4.04 14.67
N VAL A 221 -5.76 -2.85 15.00
CA VAL A 221 -6.26 -1.85 14.03
C VAL A 221 -5.36 -0.62 14.07
N VAL A 222 -4.91 -0.17 12.89
CA VAL A 222 -4.11 1.04 12.70
C VAL A 222 -4.80 1.90 11.65
N LEU A 223 -5.65 2.82 12.09
CA LEU A 223 -6.37 3.75 11.22
C LEU A 223 -5.45 4.90 10.79
N THR A 224 -5.26 5.09 9.50
CA THR A 224 -4.54 6.26 8.98
C THR A 224 -5.49 7.45 8.86
N LEU A 225 -5.07 8.62 9.37
CA LEU A 225 -5.88 9.84 9.52
C LEU A 225 -5.31 11.02 8.71
N GLY A 226 -4.58 10.73 7.62
CA GLY A 226 -3.96 11.74 6.77
C GLY A 226 -3.00 12.64 7.55
N GLU A 227 -3.19 13.94 7.47
CA GLU A 227 -2.35 14.96 8.14
C GLU A 227 -2.40 14.89 9.67
N LYS A 228 -3.40 14.20 10.26
CA LYS A 228 -3.50 13.97 11.70
C LYS A 228 -2.63 12.81 12.19
N GLY A 229 -2.10 11.96 11.28
CA GLY A 229 -1.26 10.82 11.62
C GLY A 229 -2.03 9.50 11.60
N ALA A 230 -1.99 8.73 12.68
CA ALA A 230 -2.67 7.44 12.79
C ALA A 230 -3.27 7.21 14.18
N PHE A 231 -4.29 6.38 14.25
CA PHE A 231 -4.87 5.91 15.50
C PHE A 231 -4.68 4.40 15.60
N VAL A 232 -4.04 3.95 16.67
CA VAL A 232 -3.76 2.54 16.92
C VAL A 232 -4.59 2.01 18.07
N LYS A 233 -5.23 0.85 17.86
CA LYS A 233 -6.02 0.18 18.89
C LYS A 233 -5.87 -1.34 18.84
N ASN A 234 -5.68 -1.93 20.02
CA ASN A 234 -5.78 -3.35 20.30
C ASN A 234 -6.23 -3.54 21.76
N GLN A 235 -6.13 -4.73 22.32
CA GLN A 235 -6.51 -4.99 23.72
C GLN A 235 -5.68 -4.21 24.75
N SER A 236 -4.45 -3.80 24.43
CA SER A 236 -3.50 -3.17 25.37
C SER A 236 -3.18 -1.72 25.02
N VAL A 237 -3.43 -1.29 23.80
CA VAL A 237 -3.07 0.03 23.26
C VAL A 237 -4.33 0.70 22.71
N CYS A 238 -4.52 1.95 23.06
CA CYS A 238 -5.52 2.84 22.49
C CYS A 238 -4.88 4.23 22.41
N ARG A 239 -4.35 4.61 21.23
CA ARG A 239 -3.50 5.80 21.14
C ARG A 239 -3.51 6.45 19.77
N HIS A 240 -3.53 7.78 19.78
CA HIS A 240 -3.26 8.61 18.61
C HIS A 240 -1.75 8.84 18.46
N ILE A 241 -1.22 8.59 17.27
CA ILE A 241 0.16 8.85 16.87
C ILE A 241 0.15 10.01 15.87
N PRO A 242 0.73 11.17 16.21
CA PRO A 242 0.67 12.34 15.33
C PRO A 242 1.51 12.15 14.07
N ALA A 243 1.12 12.85 13.00
CA ALA A 243 1.90 12.91 11.77
C ALA A 243 3.18 13.74 11.96
N PHE A 244 4.23 13.39 11.22
CA PHE A 244 5.45 14.18 11.15
C PHE A 244 5.31 15.31 10.14
N GLN A 245 5.61 16.53 10.57
CA GLN A 245 5.69 17.71 9.72
C GLN A 245 7.11 17.82 9.12
N CYS A 246 7.33 17.21 7.95
CA CYS A 246 8.67 17.08 7.34
C CYS A 246 9.00 18.21 6.35
N GLY A 247 8.09 19.14 6.09
CA GLY A 247 8.27 20.23 5.14
C GLY A 247 7.00 20.55 4.35
N LYS A 248 7.17 21.27 3.23
CA LYS A 248 6.04 21.58 2.34
C LYS A 248 5.52 20.30 1.68
N VAL A 249 4.22 20.09 1.76
CA VAL A 249 3.54 18.99 1.04
C VAL A 249 3.58 19.28 -0.46
N VAL A 250 4.10 18.34 -1.22
CA VAL A 250 4.22 18.39 -2.70
C VAL A 250 3.15 17.49 -3.32
N GLU A 251 3.04 16.25 -2.82
CA GLU A 251 2.09 15.26 -3.32
C GLU A 251 1.72 14.28 -2.19
N THR A 252 0.43 13.95 -2.07
CA THR A 252 -0.06 13.03 -1.02
C THR A 252 -0.34 11.61 -1.55
N THR A 253 -0.32 11.43 -2.88
CA THR A 253 -0.51 10.11 -3.50
C THR A 253 0.60 9.16 -3.05
N GLY A 254 0.21 7.97 -2.60
CA GLY A 254 1.18 6.98 -2.10
C GLY A 254 1.60 7.15 -0.63
N ALA A 255 1.11 8.18 0.09
CA ALA A 255 1.43 8.35 1.52
C ALA A 255 0.98 7.14 2.38
N GLY A 256 -0.19 6.58 2.09
CA GLY A 256 -0.68 5.35 2.72
C GLY A 256 0.21 4.14 2.42
N ASP A 257 0.75 4.06 1.20
CA ASP A 257 1.68 2.99 0.81
C ASP A 257 3.03 3.14 1.52
N ALA A 258 3.54 4.38 1.61
CA ALA A 258 4.73 4.73 2.39
C ALA A 258 4.57 4.31 3.86
N PHE A 259 3.42 4.65 4.45
CA PHE A 259 3.05 4.24 5.80
C PHE A 259 3.06 2.72 5.95
N ALA A 260 2.35 1.99 5.07
CA ALA A 260 2.22 0.53 5.14
C ALA A 260 3.57 -0.19 4.99
N GLY A 261 4.42 0.25 4.05
CA GLY A 261 5.79 -0.28 3.88
C GLY A 261 6.66 -0.01 5.11
N GLY A 262 6.57 1.21 5.69
CA GLY A 262 7.27 1.57 6.92
C GLY A 262 6.83 0.77 8.12
N LEU A 263 5.53 0.62 8.32
CA LEU A 263 4.93 -0.22 9.37
C LEU A 263 5.39 -1.67 9.24
N ALA A 264 5.37 -2.21 8.01
CA ALA A 264 5.77 -3.59 7.74
C ALA A 264 7.23 -3.85 8.15
N VAL A 265 8.16 -2.99 7.74
CA VAL A 265 9.58 -3.13 8.12
C VAL A 265 9.75 -3.03 9.64
N ALA A 266 9.10 -2.08 10.29
CA ALA A 266 9.21 -1.89 11.73
C ALA A 266 8.65 -3.08 12.53
N LEU A 267 7.52 -3.66 12.09
CA LEU A 267 6.94 -4.87 12.69
C LEU A 267 7.81 -6.12 12.42
N ALA A 268 8.38 -6.25 11.22
CA ALA A 268 9.34 -7.32 10.91
C ALA A 268 10.61 -7.25 11.79
N GLU A 269 11.03 -6.03 12.17
CA GLU A 269 12.08 -5.79 13.17
C GLU A 269 11.64 -6.04 14.63
N LYS A 270 10.40 -6.51 14.85
CA LYS A 270 9.81 -6.77 16.17
C LYS A 270 9.67 -5.54 17.05
N LYS A 271 9.52 -4.35 16.45
CA LYS A 271 9.18 -3.14 17.22
C LYS A 271 7.75 -3.25 17.77
N PRO A 272 7.51 -2.70 18.97
CA PRO A 272 6.14 -2.57 19.50
C PRO A 272 5.23 -1.82 18.52
N LEU A 273 3.93 -2.14 18.51
CA LEU A 273 2.97 -1.60 17.54
C LEU A 273 2.94 -0.07 17.50
N GLU A 274 3.01 0.61 18.64
CA GLU A 274 3.07 2.08 18.70
C GLU A 274 4.34 2.62 18.02
N ALA A 275 5.49 2.01 18.27
CA ALA A 275 6.76 2.41 17.66
C ALA A 275 6.78 2.10 16.15
N ALA A 276 6.18 0.99 15.73
CA ALA A 276 6.03 0.65 14.32
C ALA A 276 5.07 1.61 13.60
N THR A 277 3.97 2.00 14.25
CA THR A 277 3.04 3.01 13.73
C THR A 277 3.72 4.38 13.61
N LEU A 278 4.48 4.80 14.63
CA LEU A 278 5.27 6.04 14.59
C LEU A 278 6.26 6.03 13.41
N TYR A 279 6.93 4.89 13.18
CA TYR A 279 7.85 4.72 12.07
C TYR A 279 7.13 4.84 10.72
N GLY A 280 5.96 4.22 10.57
CA GLY A 280 5.09 4.38 9.39
C GLY A 280 4.68 5.84 9.15
N CYS A 281 4.30 6.58 10.22
CA CYS A 281 3.99 8.01 10.13
C CYS A 281 5.20 8.85 9.66
N ALA A 282 6.42 8.50 10.10
CA ALA A 282 7.65 9.19 9.67
C ALA A 282 7.95 8.94 8.18
N VAL A 283 7.78 7.71 7.70
CA VAL A 283 7.95 7.35 6.28
C VAL A 283 6.94 8.11 5.42
N ALA A 284 5.66 8.12 5.80
CA ALA A 284 4.62 8.86 5.11
C ALA A 284 4.87 10.38 5.12
N GLY A 285 5.26 10.93 6.26
CA GLY A 285 5.56 12.37 6.39
C GLY A 285 6.70 12.84 5.49
N LEU A 286 7.73 12.01 5.27
CA LEU A 286 8.80 12.30 4.32
C LEU A 286 8.34 12.13 2.86
N SER A 287 7.58 11.09 2.54
CA SER A 287 7.14 10.81 1.17
C SER A 287 6.34 11.96 0.58
N VAL A 288 5.43 12.57 1.34
CA VAL A 288 4.57 13.67 0.86
C VAL A 288 5.33 14.95 0.51
N THR A 289 6.60 15.06 0.87
CA THR A 289 7.45 16.21 0.52
C THR A 289 8.09 16.11 -0.87
N ARG A 290 7.83 15.03 -1.61
CA ARG A 290 8.43 14.70 -2.90
C ARG A 290 7.37 14.33 -3.93
N PRO A 291 7.63 14.54 -5.24
CA PRO A 291 6.69 14.13 -6.28
C PRO A 291 6.77 12.63 -6.56
N GLY A 292 5.63 12.07 -6.97
CA GLY A 292 5.46 10.67 -7.38
C GLY A 292 5.08 9.75 -6.22
N THR A 293 4.70 8.51 -6.56
CA THR A 293 4.30 7.46 -5.62
C THR A 293 5.53 6.67 -5.14
N ALA A 294 5.90 5.59 -5.81
CA ALA A 294 7.11 4.83 -5.47
C ALA A 294 8.41 5.68 -5.47
N PRO A 295 8.64 6.61 -6.41
CA PRO A 295 9.84 7.45 -6.40
C PRO A 295 9.99 8.34 -5.15
N SER A 296 8.88 8.72 -4.49
CA SER A 296 8.90 9.60 -3.31
C SER A 296 9.34 8.91 -2.01
N MET A 297 9.38 7.58 -1.98
CA MET A 297 9.69 6.81 -0.79
C MET A 297 11.07 7.18 -0.21
N PRO A 298 11.17 7.48 1.10
CA PRO A 298 12.42 7.88 1.74
C PRO A 298 13.36 6.68 1.96
N SER A 299 14.64 6.99 2.15
CA SER A 299 15.63 6.01 2.59
C SER A 299 15.55 5.75 4.10
N ARG A 300 16.07 4.61 4.52
CA ARG A 300 16.22 4.25 5.95
C ARG A 300 16.89 5.34 6.76
N GLU A 301 18.01 5.89 6.25
CA GLU A 301 18.79 6.90 6.95
C GLU A 301 17.99 8.18 7.22
N GLU A 302 17.15 8.61 6.26
CA GLU A 302 16.30 9.80 6.42
C GLU A 302 15.25 9.58 7.50
N VAL A 303 14.62 8.40 7.51
CA VAL A 303 13.59 8.07 8.52
C VAL A 303 14.20 7.94 9.92
N ASP A 304 15.32 7.23 10.06
CA ASP A 304 15.98 7.03 11.34
C ASP A 304 16.45 8.37 11.94
N LYS A 305 16.96 9.29 11.13
CA LYS A 305 17.29 10.66 11.57
C LYS A 305 16.08 11.46 12.05
N LEU A 306 14.91 11.22 11.44
CA LEU A 306 13.68 11.92 11.82
C LEU A 306 13.13 11.39 13.15
N VAL A 307 13.08 10.07 13.30
CA VAL A 307 12.51 9.40 14.50
C VAL A 307 13.41 9.54 15.74
N ALA A 308 14.72 9.76 15.56
CA ALA A 308 15.67 9.98 16.67
C ALA A 308 15.60 11.40 17.28
N ARG A 309 14.83 12.32 16.71
CA ARG A 309 14.62 13.70 17.21
C ARG A 309 13.53 13.76 18.26
#